data_fefc5a516aa13eb8e736b57b5ab69575
#
_entry.id   fefc5a516aa13eb8e736b57b5ab69575
#
_cell.length_a   1.000
_cell.length_b   1.000
_cell.length_c   1.000
_cell.angle_alpha   90.00
_cell.angle_beta   90.00
_cell.angle_gamma   90.00
#
_symmetry.space_group_name_H-M   'P 1'
#
loop_
_entity.id
_entity.type
_entity.pdbx_description
1 polymer ?
#
loop_
_entity_poly.entity_id
_entity_poly.type
_entity_poly.pdbx_seq_one_letter_code
_entity_poly.pdbx_strand_id
1 'polypeptide(L)'
;MIAQGAKEVIVGRRTYRYDPYHYLIATMELPAASHVVEASPEAPYLSLRLALDPRTISAVMMEAGYVPSPEGPEVSAFDVSPLRPPLLEAVVRLVRLAETPDEAPVLLPLITREIIFRLLQDEQGARLRHLVLLNGQYHRIARAIALIRERFDQPLDIQRLARELGLSTSALYQHFKAATGMSPLQFQKRLRLQEARRLMLMEGLDASTAGYRVGYNDPAHFTRDYKKLFGRPPRQDVRLHARSVPAV
;
A
#
# COMPACT_ATOMS: atom_id res chain seq x y z
N MET A 1 3.48 6.43 9.46
CA MET A 1 4.38 6.59 10.62
C MET A 1 3.82 5.83 11.78
N ILE A 2 4.66 5.35 12.69
CA ILE A 2 4.25 4.68 13.93
C ILE A 2 4.62 5.60 15.07
N ALA A 3 3.70 5.78 16.02
CA ALA A 3 3.96 6.52 17.26
C ALA A 3 4.36 5.57 18.40
N GLN A 4 3.87 4.33 18.38
CA GLN A 4 4.17 3.30 19.38
C GLN A 4 4.06 1.90 18.79
N GLY A 5 4.98 1.01 19.18
CA GLY A 5 5.07 -0.35 18.67
C GLY A 5 5.84 -0.46 17.35
N ALA A 6 5.78 -1.61 16.70
CA ALA A 6 6.42 -1.85 15.41
C ALA A 6 5.54 -2.71 14.50
N LYS A 7 5.72 -2.56 13.20
CA LYS A 7 4.96 -3.26 12.16
C LYS A 7 5.85 -3.78 11.04
N GLU A 8 5.51 -4.94 10.54
CA GLU A 8 6.07 -5.48 9.30
C GLU A 8 5.03 -5.46 8.17
N VAL A 9 5.49 -5.09 6.98
CA VAL A 9 4.70 -5.07 5.75
C VAL A 9 5.42 -5.89 4.68
N ILE A 10 4.75 -6.90 4.16
CA ILE A 10 5.29 -7.80 3.13
C ILE A 10 4.65 -7.47 1.79
N VAL A 11 5.47 -6.98 0.85
CA VAL A 11 5.06 -6.67 -0.52
C VAL A 11 5.86 -7.52 -1.49
N GLY A 12 5.19 -8.42 -2.20
CA GLY A 12 5.88 -9.37 -3.07
C GLY A 12 6.83 -10.28 -2.27
N ARG A 13 8.12 -10.13 -2.51
CA ARG A 13 9.21 -10.87 -1.84
C ARG A 13 9.97 -10.04 -0.80
N ARG A 14 9.61 -8.77 -0.63
CA ARG A 14 10.29 -7.85 0.28
C ARG A 14 9.49 -7.68 1.55
N THR A 15 10.18 -7.66 2.68
CA THR A 15 9.64 -7.33 4.01
C THR A 15 10.18 -5.98 4.42
N TYR A 16 9.29 -5.10 4.84
CA TYR A 16 9.59 -3.78 5.36
C TYR A 16 9.17 -3.74 6.83
N ARG A 17 10.15 -3.61 7.74
CA ARG A 17 9.90 -3.38 9.16
C ARG A 17 10.11 -1.90 9.45
N TYR A 18 9.22 -1.30 10.20
CA TYR A 18 9.34 0.06 10.67
C TYR A 18 8.69 0.25 12.04
N ASP A 19 9.18 1.22 12.76
CA ASP A 19 8.95 1.56 14.16
C ASP A 19 8.84 3.09 14.32
N PRO A 20 8.80 3.66 15.56
CA PRO A 20 8.70 5.12 15.76
C PRO A 20 9.84 5.95 15.20
N TYR A 21 10.98 5.35 14.89
CA TYR A 21 12.14 6.05 14.31
C TYR A 21 12.14 6.10 12.79
N HIS A 22 11.10 5.50 12.17
CA HIS A 22 11.01 5.36 10.73
C HIS A 22 9.64 5.80 10.19
N TYR A 23 9.63 6.20 8.92
CA TYR A 23 8.39 6.37 8.19
C TYR A 23 8.38 5.52 6.92
N LEU A 24 7.20 5.13 6.49
CA LEU A 24 6.98 4.38 5.26
C LEU A 24 6.20 5.26 4.29
N ILE A 25 6.70 5.37 3.05
CA ILE A 25 5.94 5.93 1.93
C ILE A 25 5.42 4.78 1.08
N ALA A 26 4.12 4.84 0.77
CA ALA A 26 3.46 4.00 -0.20
C ALA A 26 2.89 4.89 -1.31
N THR A 27 3.37 4.72 -2.52
CA THR A 27 2.93 5.52 -3.68
C THR A 27 1.80 4.86 -4.45
N MET A 28 1.47 3.62 -4.13
CA MET A 28 0.36 2.86 -4.67
C MET A 28 -0.27 1.97 -3.62
N GLU A 29 -1.56 1.68 -3.78
CA GLU A 29 -2.23 0.66 -2.98
C GLU A 29 -1.89 -0.73 -3.51
N LEU A 30 -0.99 -1.40 -2.83
CA LEU A 30 -0.57 -2.77 -3.14
C LEU A 30 -1.20 -3.78 -2.20
N PRO A 31 -1.50 -5.01 -2.66
CA PRO A 31 -1.88 -6.10 -1.77
C PRO A 31 -0.68 -6.49 -0.91
N ALA A 32 -0.60 -5.89 0.27
CA ALA A 32 0.42 -6.16 1.26
C ALA A 32 -0.15 -7.04 2.37
N ALA A 33 0.61 -8.02 2.84
CA ALA A 33 0.36 -8.61 4.13
C ALA A 33 1.06 -7.75 5.19
N SER A 34 0.38 -7.44 6.27
CA SER A 34 0.99 -6.67 7.36
C SER A 34 0.60 -7.24 8.69
N HIS A 35 1.53 -7.21 9.65
CA HIS A 35 1.27 -7.61 11.02
C HIS A 35 2.03 -6.70 11.97
N VAL A 36 1.42 -6.46 13.12
CA VAL A 36 2.06 -5.75 14.22
C VAL A 36 3.01 -6.73 14.89
N VAL A 37 4.26 -6.35 15.08
CA VAL A 37 5.30 -7.21 15.67
C VAL A 37 5.63 -6.80 17.12
N GLU A 38 5.30 -5.55 17.48
CA GLU A 38 5.48 -5.05 18.84
C GLU A 38 4.21 -4.31 19.28
N ALA A 39 3.49 -4.89 20.23
CA ALA A 39 2.37 -4.26 20.94
C ALA A 39 2.04 -5.09 22.19
N SER A 40 1.54 -4.44 23.25
CA SER A 40 0.96 -5.07 24.44
C SER A 40 -0.28 -4.28 24.90
N PRO A 41 -1.07 -4.80 25.84
CA PRO A 41 -2.17 -4.02 26.43
C PRO A 41 -1.71 -2.69 27.06
N GLU A 42 -0.51 -2.68 27.67
CA GLU A 42 0.08 -1.49 28.32
C GLU A 42 0.75 -0.55 27.31
N ALA A 43 1.18 -1.08 26.16
CA ALA A 43 1.82 -0.34 25.08
C ALA A 43 1.17 -0.71 23.72
N PRO A 44 -0.05 -0.24 23.46
CA PRO A 44 -0.78 -0.57 22.23
C PRO A 44 -0.09 -0.01 20.99
N TYR A 45 -0.31 -0.65 19.84
CA TYR A 45 0.17 -0.15 18.57
C TYR A 45 -0.57 1.12 18.17
N LEU A 46 0.18 2.21 17.98
CA LEU A 46 -0.34 3.50 17.52
C LEU A 46 0.33 3.94 16.23
N SER A 47 -0.46 4.29 15.23
CA SER A 47 0.07 4.73 13.94
C SER A 47 -0.74 5.85 13.33
N LEU A 48 -0.05 6.69 12.53
CA LEU A 48 -0.62 7.76 11.74
C LEU A 48 -0.47 7.43 10.26
N ARG A 49 -1.55 7.56 9.49
CA ARG A 49 -1.55 7.55 8.03
C ARG A 49 -1.95 8.92 7.51
N LEU A 50 -1.08 9.54 6.73
CA LEU A 50 -1.36 10.79 6.03
C LEU A 50 -1.48 10.51 4.53
N ALA A 51 -2.62 10.87 3.93
CA ALA A 51 -2.80 10.84 2.49
C ALA A 51 -2.27 12.15 1.90
N LEU A 52 -1.36 12.05 0.92
CA LEU A 52 -0.77 13.19 0.24
C LEU A 52 -1.37 13.30 -1.17
N ASP A 53 -1.95 14.47 -1.48
CA ASP A 53 -2.50 14.75 -2.80
C ASP A 53 -1.36 15.01 -3.81
N PRO A 54 -1.31 14.28 -4.95
CA PRO A 54 -0.30 14.48 -5.98
C PRO A 54 -0.24 15.89 -6.55
N ARG A 55 -1.36 16.62 -6.59
CA ARG A 55 -1.40 18.03 -7.05
C ARG A 55 -0.66 18.93 -6.09
N THR A 56 -0.86 18.71 -4.79
CA THR A 56 -0.15 19.46 -3.74
C THR A 56 1.35 19.16 -3.77
N ILE A 57 1.74 17.89 -3.98
CA ILE A 57 3.15 17.51 -4.17
C ILE A 57 3.74 18.24 -5.37
N SER A 58 3.03 18.25 -6.52
CA SER A 58 3.47 18.95 -7.74
C SER A 58 3.67 20.45 -7.50
N ALA A 59 2.73 21.10 -6.83
CA ALA A 59 2.82 22.53 -6.52
C ALA A 59 4.04 22.86 -5.64
N VAL A 60 4.27 22.07 -4.57
CA VAL A 60 5.43 22.26 -3.69
C VAL A 60 6.74 21.98 -4.43
N MET A 61 6.77 20.98 -5.32
CA MET A 61 7.95 20.71 -6.16
C MET A 61 8.32 21.90 -7.04
N MET A 62 7.33 22.50 -7.72
CA MET A 62 7.54 23.64 -8.61
C MET A 62 8.05 24.85 -7.83
N GLU A 63 7.45 25.17 -6.69
CA GLU A 63 7.87 26.29 -5.82
C GLU A 63 9.27 26.08 -5.23
N ALA A 64 9.63 24.83 -4.92
CA ALA A 64 10.95 24.48 -4.41
C ALA A 64 12.03 24.37 -5.51
N GLY A 65 11.69 24.63 -6.78
CA GLY A 65 12.63 24.60 -7.91
C GLY A 65 13.08 23.20 -8.31
N TYR A 66 12.36 22.14 -7.92
CA TYR A 66 12.66 20.80 -8.38
C TYR A 66 12.22 20.64 -9.84
N VAL A 67 13.20 20.52 -10.72
CA VAL A 67 12.95 20.24 -12.14
C VAL A 67 12.66 18.75 -12.33
N PRO A 68 11.59 18.42 -13.03
CA PRO A 68 11.31 17.05 -13.40
C PRO A 68 12.43 16.46 -14.26
N SER A 69 13.04 15.34 -13.83
CA SER A 69 13.96 14.57 -14.66
C SER A 69 13.32 13.23 -14.98
N PRO A 70 13.13 12.90 -16.27
CA PRO A 70 12.63 11.59 -16.68
C PRO A 70 13.64 10.45 -16.47
N GLU A 71 14.92 10.79 -16.23
CA GLU A 71 16.01 9.85 -16.02
C GLU A 71 16.21 9.64 -14.50
N GLY A 72 15.56 8.64 -13.96
CA GLY A 72 15.76 8.20 -12.58
C GLY A 72 15.67 6.69 -12.46
N PRO A 73 16.30 6.07 -11.45
CA PRO A 73 16.18 4.64 -11.22
C PRO A 73 14.71 4.26 -10.98
N GLU A 74 14.33 3.07 -11.43
CA GLU A 74 13.01 2.50 -11.13
C GLU A 74 12.79 2.46 -9.61
N VAL A 75 11.85 3.29 -9.13
CA VAL A 75 11.60 3.45 -7.70
C VAL A 75 10.49 2.50 -7.26
N SER A 76 10.77 1.65 -6.26
CA SER A 76 9.75 0.77 -5.67
C SER A 76 8.57 1.59 -5.11
N ALA A 77 7.34 1.05 -5.20
CA ALA A 77 6.16 1.72 -4.64
C ALA A 77 6.15 1.81 -3.10
N PHE A 78 7.01 1.05 -2.42
CA PHE A 78 7.14 1.01 -0.96
C PHE A 78 8.59 1.20 -0.55
N ASP A 79 8.81 2.03 0.47
CA ASP A 79 10.10 2.12 1.16
C ASP A 79 9.98 2.69 2.57
N VAL A 80 11.00 2.42 3.38
CA VAL A 80 11.13 2.86 4.76
C VAL A 80 12.39 3.70 4.88
N SER A 81 12.28 4.84 5.54
CA SER A 81 13.42 5.73 5.83
C SER A 81 13.38 6.25 7.26
N PRO A 82 14.53 6.66 7.80
CA PRO A 82 14.61 7.27 9.13
C PRO A 82 13.75 8.52 9.23
N LEU A 83 13.03 8.67 10.33
CA LEU A 83 12.22 9.84 10.64
C LEU A 83 13.08 10.94 11.24
N ARG A 84 13.38 11.95 10.44
CA ARG A 84 14.21 13.09 10.88
C ARG A 84 13.42 14.09 11.74
N PRO A 85 14.08 14.77 12.72
CA PRO A 85 13.40 15.68 13.64
C PRO A 85 12.52 16.76 12.98
N PRO A 86 12.95 17.48 11.91
CA PRO A 86 12.09 18.50 11.29
C PRO A 86 10.80 17.93 10.68
N LEU A 87 10.84 16.70 10.17
CA LEU A 87 9.63 16.03 9.65
C LEU A 87 8.73 15.61 10.81
N LEU A 88 9.30 15.05 11.88
CA LEU A 88 8.56 14.68 13.08
C LEU A 88 7.83 15.88 13.70
N GLU A 89 8.52 17.01 13.84
CA GLU A 89 7.93 18.26 14.38
C GLU A 89 6.73 18.73 13.56
N ALA A 90 6.82 18.70 12.24
CA ALA A 90 5.72 19.07 11.36
C ALA A 90 4.54 18.10 11.52
N VAL A 91 4.80 16.80 11.65
CA VAL A 91 3.76 15.78 11.87
C VAL A 91 3.11 15.94 13.25
N VAL A 92 3.87 16.23 14.29
CA VAL A 92 3.31 16.49 15.63
C VAL A 92 2.39 17.70 15.62
N ARG A 93 2.79 18.80 14.95
CA ARG A 93 1.91 19.98 14.78
C ARG A 93 0.64 19.64 14.03
N LEU A 94 0.73 18.81 12.97
CA LEU A 94 -0.44 18.32 12.23
C LEU A 94 -1.43 17.57 13.15
N VAL A 95 -0.92 16.66 13.99
CA VAL A 95 -1.77 15.87 14.90
C VAL A 95 -2.42 16.76 15.96
N ARG A 96 -1.68 17.75 16.49
CA ARG A 96 -2.20 18.71 17.48
C ARG A 96 -3.33 19.58 16.97
N LEU A 97 -3.50 19.75 15.66
CA LEU A 97 -4.68 20.46 15.11
C LEU A 97 -6.01 19.78 15.45
N ALA A 98 -6.00 18.51 15.84
CA ALA A 98 -7.20 17.85 16.36
C ALA A 98 -7.69 18.47 17.69
N GLU A 99 -6.81 19.16 18.44
CA GLU A 99 -7.14 19.88 19.69
C GLU A 99 -7.69 21.27 19.39
N THR A 100 -7.44 21.83 18.20
CA THR A 100 -7.90 23.18 17.76
C THR A 100 -8.56 23.09 16.39
N PRO A 101 -9.73 22.45 16.25
CA PRO A 101 -10.38 22.18 14.97
C PRO A 101 -10.72 23.47 14.19
N ASP A 102 -10.93 24.57 14.86
CA ASP A 102 -11.23 25.87 14.22
C ASP A 102 -10.03 26.43 13.44
N GLU A 103 -8.80 26.08 13.81
CA GLU A 103 -7.59 26.47 13.12
C GLU A 103 -7.26 25.57 11.92
N ALA A 104 -7.80 24.35 11.93
CA ALA A 104 -7.48 23.33 10.93
C ALA A 104 -7.73 23.77 9.47
N PRO A 105 -8.79 24.49 9.10
CA PRO A 105 -9.01 24.94 7.73
C PRO A 105 -7.86 25.79 7.17
N VAL A 106 -7.17 26.53 8.02
CA VAL A 106 -6.03 27.41 7.62
C VAL A 106 -4.69 26.69 7.77
N LEU A 107 -4.46 26.05 8.92
CA LEU A 107 -3.13 25.49 9.25
C LEU A 107 -2.88 24.13 8.61
N LEU A 108 -3.88 23.29 8.42
CA LEU A 108 -3.73 21.97 7.83
C LEU A 108 -3.08 22.01 6.43
N PRO A 109 -3.51 22.87 5.49
CA PRO A 109 -2.85 22.98 4.19
C PRO A 109 -1.39 23.44 4.30
N LEU A 110 -1.08 24.38 5.21
CA LEU A 110 0.28 24.91 5.39
C LEU A 110 1.22 23.85 5.94
N ILE A 111 0.81 23.15 7.00
CA ILE A 111 1.60 22.08 7.62
C ILE A 111 1.77 20.90 6.65
N THR A 112 0.72 20.56 5.88
CA THR A 112 0.80 19.50 4.86
C THR A 112 1.83 19.85 3.79
N ARG A 113 1.90 21.09 3.35
CA ARG A 113 2.90 21.56 2.38
C ARG A 113 4.32 21.51 2.97
N GLU A 114 4.50 21.87 4.23
CA GLU A 114 5.78 21.72 4.92
C GLU A 114 6.19 20.24 4.99
N ILE A 115 5.30 19.34 5.38
CA ILE A 115 5.57 17.90 5.41
C ILE A 115 6.02 17.42 4.03
N ILE A 116 5.31 17.79 2.97
CA ILE A 116 5.68 17.44 1.59
C ILE A 116 7.07 17.97 1.24
N PHE A 117 7.36 19.23 1.57
CA PHE A 117 8.67 19.83 1.32
C PHE A 117 9.80 19.10 2.06
N ARG A 118 9.60 18.74 3.34
CA ARG A 118 10.57 17.95 4.12
C ARG A 118 10.80 16.58 3.50
N LEU A 119 9.73 15.89 3.09
CA LEU A 119 9.82 14.60 2.40
C LEU A 119 10.53 14.68 1.05
N LEU A 120 10.38 15.79 0.30
CA LEU A 120 11.08 16.01 -0.96
C LEU A 120 12.58 16.23 -0.78
N GLN A 121 13.00 16.73 0.36
CA GLN A 121 14.41 16.92 0.73
C GLN A 121 15.07 15.67 1.30
N ASP A 122 14.28 14.69 1.75
CA ASP A 122 14.77 13.47 2.39
C ASP A 122 15.10 12.38 1.37
N GLU A 123 15.61 11.24 1.84
CA GLU A 123 16.01 10.08 1.04
C GLU A 123 14.89 9.58 0.09
N GLN A 124 13.63 9.68 0.53
CA GLN A 124 12.49 9.32 -0.32
C GLN A 124 11.99 10.45 -1.24
N GLY A 125 12.66 11.58 -1.26
CA GLY A 125 12.29 12.71 -2.11
C GLY A 125 12.26 12.35 -3.61
N ALA A 126 13.22 11.55 -4.07
CA ALA A 126 13.22 11.03 -5.43
C ALA A 126 11.93 10.25 -5.75
N ARG A 127 11.38 9.50 -4.80
CA ARG A 127 10.14 8.73 -4.93
C ARG A 127 8.92 9.65 -5.06
N LEU A 128 8.83 10.69 -4.24
CA LEU A 128 7.76 11.68 -4.35
C LEU A 128 7.83 12.47 -5.66
N ARG A 129 9.03 12.87 -6.08
CA ARG A 129 9.24 13.49 -7.38
C ARG A 129 8.80 12.58 -8.52
N HIS A 130 9.18 11.31 -8.45
CA HIS A 130 8.82 10.29 -9.44
C HIS A 130 7.30 10.10 -9.54
N LEU A 131 6.57 10.18 -8.43
CA LEU A 131 5.10 10.12 -8.38
C LEU A 131 4.43 11.22 -9.24
N VAL A 132 5.01 12.41 -9.25
CA VAL A 132 4.51 13.58 -9.99
C VAL A 132 4.97 13.57 -11.45
N LEU A 133 6.20 13.10 -11.69
CA LEU A 133 6.83 13.13 -13.01
C LEU A 133 6.34 12.05 -13.97
N LEU A 134 5.94 10.92 -13.42
CA LEU A 134 5.42 9.80 -14.19
C LEU A 134 3.94 9.98 -14.54
N ASN A 135 3.52 11.20 -14.90
CA ASN A 135 2.17 11.50 -15.38
C ASN A 135 1.68 10.60 -16.53
N GLY A 136 2.58 9.88 -17.22
CA GLY A 136 2.21 8.89 -18.23
C GLY A 136 2.29 7.44 -17.72
N GLN A 137 3.44 7.01 -17.28
CA GLN A 137 3.72 5.57 -17.04
C GLN A 137 3.26 5.08 -15.67
N TYR A 138 3.52 5.85 -14.63
CA TYR A 138 3.08 5.53 -13.27
C TYR A 138 1.55 5.62 -13.14
N HIS A 139 0.94 6.63 -13.76
CA HIS A 139 -0.52 6.75 -13.84
C HIS A 139 -1.15 5.56 -14.57
N ARG A 140 -0.51 5.05 -15.64
CA ARG A 140 -0.96 3.83 -16.32
C ARG A 140 -0.90 2.61 -15.42
N ILE A 141 0.16 2.43 -14.62
CA ILE A 141 0.26 1.31 -13.69
C ILE A 141 -0.69 1.46 -12.51
N ALA A 142 -0.87 2.65 -11.96
CA ALA A 142 -1.89 2.91 -10.95
C ALA A 142 -3.30 2.61 -11.48
N ARG A 143 -3.59 2.98 -12.74
CA ARG A 143 -4.85 2.62 -13.41
C ARG A 143 -4.97 1.12 -13.66
N ALA A 144 -3.87 0.43 -14.03
CA ALA A 144 -3.86 -1.03 -14.12
C ALA A 144 -4.24 -1.69 -12.80
N ILE A 145 -3.66 -1.21 -11.70
CA ILE A 145 -3.96 -1.69 -10.33
C ILE A 145 -5.45 -1.47 -10.01
N ALA A 146 -5.98 -0.28 -10.28
CA ALA A 146 -7.39 0.03 -10.05
C ALA A 146 -8.33 -0.90 -10.87
N LEU A 147 -8.06 -1.11 -12.15
CA LEU A 147 -8.83 -2.01 -13.01
C LEU A 147 -8.78 -3.47 -12.55
N ILE A 148 -7.60 -3.94 -12.12
CA ILE A 148 -7.46 -5.29 -11.58
C ILE A 148 -8.23 -5.42 -10.26
N ARG A 149 -8.24 -4.40 -9.42
CA ARG A 149 -9.00 -4.41 -8.15
C ARG A 149 -10.51 -4.39 -8.36
N GLU A 150 -10.98 -3.63 -9.33
CA GLU A 150 -12.40 -3.55 -9.68
C GLU A 150 -12.96 -4.90 -10.17
N ARG A 151 -12.13 -5.68 -10.87
CA ARG A 151 -12.53 -6.94 -11.54
C ARG A 151 -11.67 -8.13 -11.12
N PHE A 152 -11.23 -8.15 -9.85
CA PHE A 152 -10.28 -9.16 -9.39
C PHE A 152 -10.84 -10.58 -9.43
N ASP A 153 -12.14 -10.76 -9.30
CA ASP A 153 -12.88 -12.02 -9.35
C ASP A 153 -13.03 -12.60 -10.78
N GLN A 154 -12.85 -11.76 -11.81
CA GLN A 154 -12.96 -12.15 -13.22
C GLN A 154 -11.62 -12.60 -13.80
N PRO A 155 -11.60 -13.40 -14.90
CA PRO A 155 -10.38 -13.70 -15.64
C PRO A 155 -9.68 -12.42 -16.13
N LEU A 156 -8.38 -12.31 -15.87
CA LEU A 156 -7.58 -11.15 -16.28
C LEU A 156 -7.03 -11.35 -17.70
N ASP A 157 -7.59 -10.59 -18.65
CA ASP A 157 -7.04 -10.49 -20.00
C ASP A 157 -5.93 -9.45 -20.06
N ILE A 158 -4.70 -9.92 -20.07
CA ILE A 158 -3.49 -9.07 -20.10
C ILE A 158 -3.37 -8.25 -21.38
N GLN A 159 -3.79 -8.79 -22.52
CA GLN A 159 -3.70 -8.09 -23.79
C GLN A 159 -4.70 -6.93 -23.83
N ARG A 160 -5.91 -7.17 -23.33
CA ARG A 160 -6.94 -6.14 -23.20
C ARG A 160 -6.48 -5.04 -22.23
N LEU A 161 -5.98 -5.43 -21.06
CA LEU A 161 -5.47 -4.48 -20.06
C LEU A 161 -4.34 -3.61 -20.62
N ALA A 162 -3.38 -4.21 -21.32
CA ALA A 162 -2.29 -3.47 -21.95
C ALA A 162 -2.80 -2.46 -22.99
N ARG A 163 -3.74 -2.86 -23.87
CA ARG A 163 -4.38 -1.96 -24.86
C ARG A 163 -5.11 -0.80 -24.20
N GLU A 164 -5.90 -1.05 -23.15
CA GLU A 164 -6.63 0.00 -22.40
C GLU A 164 -5.68 1.04 -21.78
N LEU A 165 -4.43 0.67 -21.51
CA LEU A 165 -3.40 1.52 -20.93
C LEU A 165 -2.46 2.14 -21.97
N GLY A 166 -2.62 1.81 -23.26
CA GLY A 166 -1.69 2.25 -24.31
C GLY A 166 -0.28 1.70 -24.12
N LEU A 167 -0.15 0.44 -23.68
CA LEU A 167 1.10 -0.27 -23.45
C LEU A 167 1.18 -1.54 -24.31
N SER A 168 2.40 -1.97 -24.65
CA SER A 168 2.61 -3.37 -25.04
C SER A 168 2.48 -4.29 -23.82
N THR A 169 2.18 -5.56 -24.04
CA THR A 169 2.12 -6.55 -22.95
C THR A 169 3.45 -6.67 -22.21
N SER A 170 4.57 -6.62 -22.90
CA SER A 170 5.92 -6.65 -22.32
C SER A 170 6.18 -5.44 -21.44
N ALA A 171 5.84 -4.24 -21.91
CA ALA A 171 5.97 -3.00 -21.14
C ALA A 171 5.07 -3.03 -19.89
N LEU A 172 3.83 -3.51 -20.02
CA LEU A 172 2.94 -3.69 -18.87
C LEU A 172 3.57 -4.61 -17.81
N TYR A 173 4.08 -5.79 -18.19
CA TYR A 173 4.73 -6.71 -17.25
C TYR A 173 5.95 -6.09 -16.58
N GLN A 174 6.82 -5.45 -17.35
CA GLN A 174 8.05 -4.82 -16.84
C GLN A 174 7.72 -3.73 -15.83
N HIS A 175 6.91 -2.74 -16.23
CA HIS A 175 6.59 -1.59 -15.38
C HIS A 175 5.73 -1.97 -14.18
N PHE A 176 4.77 -2.88 -14.36
CA PHE A 176 3.95 -3.37 -13.26
C PHE A 176 4.79 -4.11 -12.22
N LYS A 177 5.72 -4.97 -12.67
CA LYS A 177 6.63 -5.70 -11.77
C LYS A 177 7.62 -4.76 -11.07
N ALA A 178 8.15 -3.77 -11.78
CA ALA A 178 9.01 -2.75 -11.19
C ALA A 178 8.31 -1.98 -10.06
N ALA A 179 7.08 -1.51 -10.32
CA ALA A 179 6.30 -0.75 -9.37
C ALA A 179 5.80 -1.60 -8.18
N THR A 180 5.35 -2.84 -8.43
CA THR A 180 4.62 -3.64 -7.44
C THR A 180 5.43 -4.81 -6.86
N GLY A 181 6.56 -5.15 -7.46
CA GLY A 181 7.32 -6.36 -7.13
C GLY A 181 6.68 -7.67 -7.62
N MET A 182 5.56 -7.59 -8.34
CA MET A 182 4.73 -8.74 -8.77
C MET A 182 4.30 -8.59 -10.23
N SER A 183 4.01 -9.70 -10.90
CA SER A 183 3.30 -9.63 -12.19
C SER A 183 1.81 -9.28 -11.97
N PRO A 184 1.09 -8.76 -13.00
CA PRO A 184 -0.35 -8.49 -12.91
C PRO A 184 -1.17 -9.70 -12.44
N LEU A 185 -0.87 -10.90 -12.94
CA LEU A 185 -1.54 -12.14 -12.55
C LEU A 185 -1.25 -12.54 -11.09
N GLN A 186 -0.01 -12.35 -10.62
CA GLN A 186 0.35 -12.59 -9.22
C GLN A 186 -0.36 -11.59 -8.30
N PHE A 187 -0.50 -10.36 -8.75
CA PHE A 187 -1.20 -9.30 -8.04
C PHE A 187 -2.70 -9.64 -7.89
N GLN A 188 -3.39 -10.00 -8.98
CA GLN A 188 -4.77 -10.43 -8.95
C GLN A 188 -4.98 -11.64 -8.02
N LYS A 189 -4.12 -12.66 -8.16
CA LYS A 189 -4.17 -13.84 -7.29
C LYS A 189 -4.09 -13.47 -5.81
N ARG A 190 -3.20 -12.55 -5.46
CA ARG A 190 -3.02 -12.10 -4.07
C ARG A 190 -4.26 -11.37 -3.56
N LEU A 191 -4.87 -10.50 -4.38
CA LEU A 191 -6.15 -9.86 -4.05
C LEU A 191 -7.25 -10.88 -3.77
N ARG A 192 -7.43 -11.87 -4.65
CA ARG A 192 -8.40 -12.96 -4.48
C ARG A 192 -8.24 -13.68 -3.15
N LEU A 193 -7.01 -14.05 -2.83
CA LEU A 193 -6.72 -14.78 -1.59
C LEU A 193 -6.93 -13.93 -0.33
N GLN A 194 -6.59 -12.65 -0.37
CA GLN A 194 -6.84 -11.72 0.73
C GLN A 194 -8.34 -11.51 0.95
N GLU A 195 -9.10 -11.33 -0.12
CA GLU A 195 -10.54 -11.16 -0.04
C GLU A 195 -11.23 -12.46 0.43
N ALA A 196 -10.81 -13.62 -0.08
CA ALA A 196 -11.32 -14.89 0.43
C ALA A 196 -11.09 -15.05 1.94
N ARG A 197 -9.92 -14.64 2.42
CA ARG A 197 -9.62 -14.66 3.86
C ARG A 197 -10.54 -13.73 4.64
N ARG A 198 -10.77 -12.51 4.13
CA ARG A 198 -11.71 -11.56 4.73
C ARG A 198 -13.13 -12.15 4.80
N LEU A 199 -13.62 -12.72 3.70
CA LEU A 199 -14.94 -13.34 3.64
C LEU A 199 -15.10 -14.49 4.66
N MET A 200 -14.07 -15.33 4.79
CA MET A 200 -14.10 -16.42 5.77
C MET A 200 -14.05 -15.93 7.22
N LEU A 201 -13.26 -14.87 7.50
CA LEU A 201 -13.10 -14.36 8.87
C LEU A 201 -14.26 -13.46 9.31
N MET A 202 -14.76 -12.60 8.42
CA MET A 202 -15.76 -11.58 8.75
C MET A 202 -17.20 -12.02 8.44
N GLU A 203 -17.39 -12.82 7.39
CA GLU A 203 -18.70 -13.26 6.93
C GLU A 203 -18.98 -14.74 7.24
N GLY A 204 -17.99 -15.46 7.82
CA GLY A 204 -18.15 -16.86 8.22
C GLY A 204 -18.27 -17.85 7.05
N LEU A 205 -17.92 -17.44 5.82
CA LEU A 205 -18.03 -18.32 4.66
C LEU A 205 -17.07 -19.50 4.77
N ASP A 206 -17.52 -20.66 4.30
CA ASP A 206 -16.63 -21.80 4.14
C ASP A 206 -15.61 -21.58 3.02
N ALA A 207 -14.50 -22.35 3.07
CA ALA A 207 -13.38 -22.17 2.16
C ALA A 207 -13.72 -22.36 0.67
N SER A 208 -14.67 -23.26 0.37
CA SER A 208 -15.08 -23.53 -1.00
C SER A 208 -15.89 -22.35 -1.56
N THR A 209 -16.89 -21.92 -0.80
CA THR A 209 -17.74 -20.78 -1.14
C THR A 209 -16.91 -19.49 -1.27
N ALA A 210 -15.99 -19.23 -0.34
CA ALA A 210 -15.09 -18.09 -0.41
C ALA A 210 -14.20 -18.16 -1.67
N GLY A 211 -13.66 -19.33 -1.99
CA GLY A 211 -12.87 -19.55 -3.21
C GLY A 211 -13.65 -19.25 -4.48
N TYR A 212 -14.87 -19.76 -4.63
CA TYR A 212 -15.72 -19.47 -5.78
C TYR A 212 -16.06 -17.98 -5.89
N ARG A 213 -16.38 -17.33 -4.78
CA ARG A 213 -16.77 -15.92 -4.75
C ARG A 213 -15.66 -14.98 -5.21
N VAL A 214 -14.41 -15.37 -5.04
CA VAL A 214 -13.25 -14.60 -5.49
C VAL A 214 -12.69 -15.05 -6.85
N GLY A 215 -13.43 -15.90 -7.57
CA GLY A 215 -13.13 -16.27 -8.95
C GLY A 215 -12.21 -17.49 -9.12
N TYR A 216 -12.12 -18.38 -8.12
CA TYR A 216 -11.54 -19.71 -8.32
C TYR A 216 -12.61 -20.69 -8.79
N ASN A 217 -12.30 -21.47 -9.81
CA ASN A 217 -13.19 -22.52 -10.33
C ASN A 217 -12.90 -23.91 -9.73
N ASP A 218 -11.79 -24.06 -9.02
CA ASP A 218 -11.34 -25.31 -8.40
C ASP A 218 -10.93 -25.10 -6.95
N PRO A 219 -11.63 -25.71 -5.99
CA PRO A 219 -11.30 -25.63 -4.56
C PRO A 219 -9.92 -26.18 -4.19
N ALA A 220 -9.42 -27.16 -4.93
CA ALA A 220 -8.09 -27.72 -4.66
C ALA A 220 -7.00 -26.72 -5.08
N HIS A 221 -7.17 -26.04 -6.20
CA HIS A 221 -6.29 -24.96 -6.65
C HIS A 221 -6.31 -23.79 -5.66
N PHE A 222 -7.51 -23.37 -5.23
CA PHE A 222 -7.67 -22.35 -4.20
C PHE A 222 -6.91 -22.71 -2.91
N THR A 223 -7.13 -23.91 -2.38
CA THR A 223 -6.51 -24.36 -1.12
C THR A 223 -4.98 -24.38 -1.20
N ARG A 224 -4.43 -24.81 -2.34
CA ARG A 224 -2.99 -24.85 -2.59
C ARG A 224 -2.40 -23.44 -2.63
N ASP A 225 -3.01 -22.54 -3.38
CA ASP A 225 -2.56 -21.15 -3.48
C ASP A 225 -2.70 -20.40 -2.14
N TYR A 226 -3.77 -20.65 -1.40
CA TYR A 226 -4.01 -20.10 -0.08
C TYR A 226 -2.92 -20.53 0.91
N LYS A 227 -2.63 -21.85 0.98
CA LYS A 227 -1.57 -22.37 1.84
C LYS A 227 -0.21 -21.80 1.48
N LYS A 228 0.07 -21.60 0.18
CA LYS A 228 1.33 -20.99 -0.29
C LYS A 228 1.48 -19.54 0.17
N LEU A 229 0.39 -18.77 0.23
CA LEU A 229 0.41 -17.36 0.62
C LEU A 229 0.42 -17.19 2.14
N PHE A 230 -0.42 -17.92 2.87
CA PHE A 230 -0.64 -17.73 4.31
C PHE A 230 0.07 -18.77 5.19
N GLY A 231 0.79 -19.72 4.58
CA GLY A 231 1.51 -20.79 5.29
C GLY A 231 0.63 -21.94 5.78
N ARG A 232 -0.69 -21.77 5.80
CA ARG A 232 -1.66 -22.74 6.35
C ARG A 232 -2.88 -22.90 5.44
N PRO A 233 -3.57 -24.06 5.46
CA PRO A 233 -4.83 -24.23 4.75
C PRO A 233 -5.93 -23.29 5.28
N PRO A 234 -6.93 -22.89 4.46
CA PRO A 234 -7.96 -21.92 4.81
C PRO A 234 -8.66 -22.22 6.16
N ARG A 235 -9.16 -23.45 6.35
CA ARG A 235 -9.87 -23.85 7.57
C ARG A 235 -9.01 -23.73 8.83
N GLN A 236 -7.73 -24.04 8.74
CA GLN A 236 -6.81 -23.96 9.87
C GLN A 236 -6.49 -22.51 10.22
N ASP A 237 -6.29 -21.67 9.20
CA ASP A 237 -5.99 -20.25 9.38
C ASP A 237 -7.16 -19.52 10.04
N VAL A 238 -8.39 -19.75 9.59
CA VAL A 238 -9.60 -19.16 10.17
C VAL A 238 -9.81 -19.59 11.64
N ARG A 239 -9.64 -20.87 11.97
CA ARG A 239 -9.77 -21.35 13.36
C ARG A 239 -8.80 -20.69 14.32
N LEU A 240 -7.60 -20.39 13.88
CA LEU A 240 -6.59 -19.73 14.73
C LEU A 240 -6.94 -18.27 14.98
N HIS A 241 -7.42 -17.56 13.96
CA HIS A 241 -7.80 -16.15 14.09
C HIS A 241 -9.12 -15.96 14.83
N ALA A 242 -10.08 -16.88 14.70
CA ALA A 242 -11.32 -16.86 15.48
C ALA A 242 -11.10 -17.03 17.00
N ARG A 243 -9.99 -17.68 17.39
CA ARG A 243 -9.59 -17.80 18.82
C ARG A 243 -8.84 -16.58 19.38
N SER A 244 -8.39 -15.67 18.49
CA SER A 244 -7.60 -14.49 18.87
C SER A 244 -8.45 -13.23 19.02
N VAL A 245 -9.75 -13.30 18.72
CA VAL A 245 -10.72 -12.23 19.01
C VAL A 245 -11.35 -12.58 20.36
N PRO A 246 -11.11 -11.80 21.45
CA PRO A 246 -11.85 -11.98 22.68
C PRO A 246 -13.33 -11.80 22.39
N ALA A 247 -14.18 -12.73 22.86
CA ALA A 247 -15.61 -12.51 22.90
C ALA A 247 -15.87 -11.24 23.74
N VAL A 248 -16.47 -10.24 23.13
CA VAL A 248 -16.98 -9.03 23.80
C VAL A 248 -18.22 -9.41 24.58
#